data_8045c9c75576e40854c0c0919e53a88e
#
_entry.id   8045c9c75576e40854c0c0919e53a88e
#
_cell.length_a   1.000
_cell.length_b   1.000
_cell.length_c   1.000
_cell.angle_alpha   90.00
_cell.angle_beta   90.00
_cell.angle_gamma   90.00
#
_symmetry.space_group_name_H-M   'P 1'
#
loop_
_entity.id
_entity.type
_entity.pdbx_description
1 polymer ?
#
loop_
_entity_poly.entity_id
_entity_poly.type
_entity_poly.pdbx_seq_one_letter_code
_entity_poly.pdbx_strand_id
1 'polypeptide(L)'
;MYLKIDEFNSIDEIPDYYNFTRPYVIRGGCKSMKIFSEKDKLQFFYKHLSKNEFNTEIYNTFTEMESTDVKNYVSQPFSKTYNNILTGSIPHNYIADMDLLDCDMHSKLKEYFTYNMDTKRSNNGILLFFGNNSRSGAHIHTGNDYILNQIYGKKTIYIFDFYDNPLQTFGIFSDRSNFLKDNIFQLDHSKLKIYKVVLNEGDSLTIPPWWWHAARAHDVSISITKTYARTSQLYLLKHPGIMLILFIEICEHYLDDLFYLSQHKEFIAIIILIIIYIVSYLYLK
;
A
#
# COMPACT_ATOMS: atom_id res chain seq x y z
N MET A 1 -11.16 22.00 -0.55
CA MET A 1 -10.66 21.89 -1.95
C MET A 1 -9.53 20.89 -1.97
N TYR A 2 -9.53 19.92 -2.91
CA TYR A 2 -8.44 18.96 -2.99
C TYR A 2 -7.16 19.60 -3.52
N LEU A 3 -6.01 19.17 -3.01
CA LEU A 3 -4.71 19.54 -3.54
C LEU A 3 -4.49 18.86 -4.90
N LYS A 4 -3.76 19.51 -5.77
CA LYS A 4 -3.38 18.96 -7.07
C LYS A 4 -2.11 18.12 -6.89
N ILE A 5 -2.17 16.86 -7.31
CA ILE A 5 -0.99 15.99 -7.38
C ILE A 5 -0.17 16.32 -8.63
N ASP A 6 1.14 16.13 -8.56
CA ASP A 6 2.02 16.32 -9.72
C ASP A 6 1.87 15.14 -10.68
N GLU A 7 1.78 15.46 -11.98
CA GLU A 7 1.55 14.49 -13.05
C GLU A 7 2.66 14.58 -14.09
N PHE A 8 3.20 13.45 -14.49
CA PHE A 8 4.23 13.32 -15.52
C PHE A 8 3.76 12.35 -16.60
N ASN A 9 4.33 12.46 -17.82
CA ASN A 9 4.03 11.54 -18.91
C ASN A 9 5.07 10.42 -19.05
N SER A 10 6.23 10.59 -18.43
CA SER A 10 7.28 9.57 -18.38
C SER A 10 8.08 9.65 -17.07
N ILE A 11 8.80 8.57 -16.78
CA ILE A 11 9.70 8.51 -15.63
C ILE A 11 10.87 9.49 -15.76
N ASP A 12 11.26 9.81 -16.98
CA ASP A 12 12.41 10.68 -17.27
C ASP A 12 12.08 12.16 -17.04
N GLU A 13 10.80 12.51 -16.95
CA GLU A 13 10.34 13.86 -16.59
C GLU A 13 10.40 14.13 -15.08
N ILE A 14 10.58 13.06 -14.25
CA ILE A 14 10.53 13.18 -12.79
C ILE A 14 11.83 13.83 -12.30
N PRO A 15 11.76 15.01 -11.64
CA PRO A 15 12.95 15.64 -11.10
C PRO A 15 13.63 14.78 -10.02
N ASP A 16 14.97 14.81 -9.99
CA ASP A 16 15.76 14.02 -9.04
C ASP A 16 15.40 14.29 -7.56
N TYR A 17 14.98 15.52 -7.23
CA TYR A 17 14.59 15.86 -5.87
C TYR A 17 13.27 15.23 -5.42
N TYR A 18 12.46 14.69 -6.35
CA TYR A 18 11.27 13.92 -5.98
C TYR A 18 11.65 12.65 -5.25
N ASN A 19 12.68 11.95 -5.68
CA ASN A 19 13.28 10.77 -5.05
C ASN A 19 12.32 10.01 -4.09
N PHE A 20 11.07 9.81 -4.54
CA PHE A 20 10.02 9.17 -3.75
C PHE A 20 9.71 9.86 -2.39
N THR A 21 9.89 11.19 -2.31
CA THR A 21 9.54 11.96 -1.10
C THR A 21 8.13 12.52 -1.16
N ARG A 22 7.54 12.58 -2.34
CA ARG A 22 6.19 13.06 -2.59
C ARG A 22 5.44 12.11 -3.51
N PRO A 23 4.12 11.99 -3.35
CA PRO A 23 3.31 11.21 -4.29
C PRO A 23 3.23 11.94 -5.64
N TYR A 24 3.26 11.17 -6.71
CA TYR A 24 3.09 11.67 -8.07
C TYR A 24 2.48 10.60 -8.97
N VAL A 25 1.88 11.03 -10.06
CA VAL A 25 1.30 10.13 -11.08
C VAL A 25 2.12 10.18 -12.36
N ILE A 26 2.34 9.03 -12.97
CA ILE A 26 2.81 8.92 -14.35
C ILE A 26 1.63 8.47 -15.20
N ARG A 27 1.14 9.34 -16.06
CA ARG A 27 0.03 9.03 -16.97
C ARG A 27 0.51 8.04 -18.03
N GLY A 28 -0.19 6.90 -18.14
CA GLY A 28 0.24 5.81 -18.99
C GLY A 28 1.52 5.09 -18.54
N GLY A 29 1.97 5.31 -17.30
CA GLY A 29 3.27 4.86 -16.79
C GLY A 29 3.50 3.35 -16.83
N CYS A 30 2.44 2.55 -16.72
CA CYS A 30 2.55 1.09 -16.80
C CYS A 30 2.10 0.49 -18.14
N LYS A 31 1.80 1.29 -19.15
CA LYS A 31 1.35 0.79 -20.47
C LYS A 31 2.39 -0.07 -21.20
N SER A 32 3.67 0.07 -20.86
CA SER A 32 4.73 -0.77 -21.39
C SER A 32 4.77 -2.19 -20.81
N MET A 33 4.01 -2.47 -19.75
CA MET A 33 3.86 -3.82 -19.22
C MET A 33 3.22 -4.75 -20.26
N LYS A 34 3.74 -5.96 -20.40
CA LYS A 34 3.24 -6.98 -21.36
C LYS A 34 1.73 -7.28 -21.19
N ILE A 35 1.20 -7.15 -19.95
CA ILE A 35 -0.23 -7.33 -19.69
C ILE A 35 -1.13 -6.45 -20.57
N PHE A 36 -0.64 -5.29 -21.04
CA PHE A 36 -1.42 -4.41 -21.92
C PHE A 36 -1.51 -4.89 -23.36
N SER A 37 -0.73 -5.91 -23.76
CA SER A 37 -0.89 -6.60 -25.03
C SER A 37 -2.00 -7.66 -25.00
N GLU A 38 -2.47 -8.04 -23.80
CA GLU A 38 -3.57 -9.00 -23.66
C GLU A 38 -4.91 -8.36 -24.02
N LYS A 39 -5.66 -9.01 -24.90
CA LYS A 39 -6.99 -8.52 -25.34
C LYS A 39 -8.00 -8.50 -24.20
N ASP A 40 -7.95 -9.51 -23.36
CA ASP A 40 -8.83 -9.67 -22.20
C ASP A 40 -8.01 -9.89 -20.94
N LYS A 41 -7.76 -8.79 -20.21
CA LYS A 41 -6.97 -8.81 -18.98
C LYS A 41 -7.67 -9.59 -17.86
N LEU A 42 -9.00 -9.52 -17.78
CA LEU A 42 -9.77 -10.28 -16.79
C LEU A 42 -9.60 -11.78 -17.02
N GLN A 43 -9.77 -12.23 -18.26
CA GLN A 43 -9.55 -13.63 -18.62
C GLN A 43 -8.10 -14.07 -18.43
N PHE A 44 -7.14 -13.17 -18.64
CA PHE A 44 -5.72 -13.44 -18.34
C PHE A 44 -5.54 -13.83 -16.87
N PHE A 45 -6.02 -13.02 -15.93
CA PHE A 45 -5.90 -13.34 -14.50
C PHE A 45 -6.64 -14.63 -14.15
N TYR A 46 -7.84 -14.83 -14.67
CA TYR A 46 -8.57 -16.08 -14.45
C TYR A 46 -7.78 -17.31 -14.92
N LYS A 47 -7.26 -17.27 -16.14
CA LYS A 47 -6.49 -18.37 -16.73
C LYS A 47 -5.26 -18.74 -15.90
N HIS A 48 -4.58 -17.75 -15.36
CA HIS A 48 -3.32 -17.96 -14.65
C HIS A 48 -3.47 -18.23 -13.15
N LEU A 49 -4.52 -17.74 -12.52
CA LEU A 49 -4.71 -17.80 -11.07
C LEU A 49 -5.86 -18.69 -10.61
N SER A 50 -6.72 -19.18 -11.49
CA SER A 50 -7.99 -19.85 -11.14
C SER A 50 -7.88 -21.00 -10.14
N LYS A 51 -6.75 -21.70 -10.13
CA LYS A 51 -6.50 -22.86 -9.27
C LYS A 51 -5.81 -22.54 -7.94
N ASN A 52 -5.26 -21.32 -7.83
CA ASN A 52 -4.57 -20.92 -6.61
C ASN A 52 -5.59 -20.54 -5.54
N GLU A 53 -5.29 -20.91 -4.31
CA GLU A 53 -6.07 -20.47 -3.14
C GLU A 53 -5.51 -19.16 -2.59
N PHE A 54 -6.41 -18.25 -2.25
CA PHE A 54 -6.05 -16.95 -1.73
C PHE A 54 -6.97 -16.51 -0.61
N ASN A 55 -6.42 -15.70 0.27
CA ASN A 55 -7.21 -15.00 1.26
C ASN A 55 -8.01 -13.90 0.58
N THR A 56 -9.32 -14.03 0.62
CA THR A 56 -10.26 -13.04 0.09
C THR A 56 -10.92 -12.32 1.25
N GLU A 57 -10.91 -11.00 1.20
CA GLU A 57 -11.66 -10.18 2.14
C GLU A 57 -13.13 -10.17 1.76
N ILE A 58 -14.00 -10.46 2.72
CA ILE A 58 -15.45 -10.43 2.56
C ILE A 58 -16.02 -9.47 3.59
N TYR A 59 -16.79 -8.50 3.12
CA TYR A 59 -17.43 -7.50 3.95
C TYR A 59 -18.94 -7.52 3.74
N ASN A 60 -19.71 -7.22 4.78
CA ASN A 60 -21.16 -7.14 4.67
C ASN A 60 -21.61 -5.77 4.17
N THR A 61 -20.83 -4.74 4.43
CA THR A 61 -21.17 -3.36 4.08
C THR A 61 -19.95 -2.58 3.59
N PHE A 62 -20.18 -1.47 2.89
CA PHE A 62 -19.12 -0.52 2.55
C PHE A 62 -18.46 0.09 3.79
N THR A 63 -19.23 0.31 4.85
CA THR A 63 -18.70 0.84 6.10
C THR A 63 -17.67 -0.09 6.71
N GLU A 64 -17.92 -1.40 6.70
CA GLU A 64 -16.94 -2.40 7.16
C GLU A 64 -15.69 -2.41 6.27
N MET A 65 -15.87 -2.31 4.95
CA MET A 65 -14.76 -2.26 4.00
C MET A 65 -13.92 -0.97 4.14
N GLU A 66 -14.56 0.14 4.48
CA GLU A 66 -13.92 1.43 4.72
C GLU A 66 -13.31 1.52 6.12
N SER A 67 -13.90 0.79 7.08
CA SER A 67 -13.40 0.66 8.43
C SER A 67 -12.32 -0.42 8.46
N THR A 68 -11.30 -0.17 9.21
CA THR A 68 -10.21 -1.12 9.36
C THR A 68 -10.46 -2.13 10.50
N ASP A 69 -11.66 -2.11 11.10
CA ASP A 69 -11.93 -2.84 12.35
C ASP A 69 -12.21 -4.33 12.18
N VAL A 70 -12.64 -4.77 10.99
CA VAL A 70 -12.97 -6.19 10.77
C VAL A 70 -12.49 -6.63 9.40
N LYS A 71 -11.47 -7.49 9.39
CA LYS A 71 -11.09 -8.21 8.18
C LYS A 71 -11.55 -9.66 8.31
N ASN A 72 -12.63 -10.00 7.63
CA ASN A 72 -13.04 -11.38 7.49
C ASN A 72 -12.33 -11.99 6.27
N TYR A 73 -11.32 -12.81 6.53
CA TYR A 73 -10.63 -13.54 5.48
C TYR A 73 -11.25 -14.91 5.28
N VAL A 74 -11.47 -15.24 4.02
CA VAL A 74 -11.84 -16.60 3.61
C VAL A 74 -10.83 -17.08 2.60
N SER A 75 -10.13 -18.15 2.92
CA SER A 75 -9.27 -18.83 1.95
C SER A 75 -10.15 -19.59 0.97
N GLN A 76 -10.02 -19.26 -0.31
CA GLN A 76 -10.81 -19.90 -1.37
C GLN A 76 -10.10 -19.79 -2.71
N PRO A 77 -10.41 -20.67 -3.69
CA PRO A 77 -9.85 -20.58 -5.04
C PRO A 77 -10.13 -19.24 -5.69
N PHE A 78 -9.13 -18.70 -6.39
CA PHE A 78 -9.26 -17.45 -7.14
C PHE A 78 -10.46 -17.46 -8.09
N SER A 79 -10.74 -18.60 -8.74
CA SER A 79 -11.88 -18.75 -9.63
C SER A 79 -13.22 -18.44 -8.96
N LYS A 80 -13.39 -18.82 -7.70
CA LYS A 80 -14.61 -18.54 -6.93
C LYS A 80 -14.72 -17.05 -6.62
N THR A 81 -13.64 -16.44 -6.12
CA THR A 81 -13.60 -15.00 -5.83
C THR A 81 -13.79 -14.18 -7.10
N TYR A 82 -13.13 -14.55 -8.19
CA TYR A 82 -13.25 -13.91 -9.50
C TYR A 82 -14.72 -13.86 -9.97
N ASN A 83 -15.41 -15.01 -9.94
CA ASN A 83 -16.81 -15.08 -10.34
C ASN A 83 -17.70 -14.22 -9.43
N ASN A 84 -17.48 -14.27 -8.11
CA ASN A 84 -18.24 -13.47 -7.15
C ASN A 84 -18.06 -11.96 -7.39
N ILE A 85 -16.84 -11.52 -7.69
CA ILE A 85 -16.54 -10.12 -7.99
C ILE A 85 -17.22 -9.68 -9.29
N LEU A 86 -17.13 -10.49 -10.35
CA LEU A 86 -17.72 -10.12 -11.66
C LEU A 86 -19.23 -10.13 -11.63
N THR A 87 -19.85 -11.10 -10.97
CA THR A 87 -21.32 -11.22 -10.91
C THR A 87 -21.95 -10.34 -9.83
N GLY A 88 -21.15 -9.85 -8.88
CA GLY A 88 -21.65 -9.15 -7.69
C GLY A 88 -22.48 -10.07 -6.78
N SER A 89 -22.34 -11.40 -6.91
CA SER A 89 -23.12 -12.38 -6.14
C SER A 89 -22.83 -12.33 -4.64
N ILE A 90 -21.63 -11.95 -4.29
CA ILE A 90 -21.25 -11.59 -2.92
C ILE A 90 -20.81 -10.12 -2.95
N PRO A 91 -21.61 -9.21 -2.39
CA PRO A 91 -21.25 -7.80 -2.34
C PRO A 91 -19.97 -7.62 -1.52
N HIS A 92 -19.17 -6.65 -1.92
CA HIS A 92 -17.96 -6.24 -1.19
C HIS A 92 -16.86 -7.32 -1.07
N ASN A 93 -16.79 -8.25 -2.02
CA ASN A 93 -15.64 -9.14 -2.17
C ASN A 93 -14.43 -8.38 -2.70
N TYR A 94 -13.29 -8.61 -2.06
CA TYR A 94 -12.06 -7.92 -2.40
C TYR A 94 -10.84 -8.80 -2.18
N ILE A 95 -9.95 -8.86 -3.16
CA ILE A 95 -8.60 -9.38 -2.99
C ILE A 95 -7.71 -8.18 -2.74
N ALA A 96 -7.10 -8.13 -1.57
CA ALA A 96 -6.13 -7.12 -1.19
C ALA A 96 -4.79 -7.76 -0.86
N ASP A 97 -3.70 -7.08 -1.22
CA ASP A 97 -2.31 -7.44 -0.85
C ASP A 97 -1.90 -8.88 -1.19
N MET A 98 -2.54 -9.48 -2.20
CA MET A 98 -2.15 -10.81 -2.63
C MET A 98 -0.79 -10.77 -3.30
N ASP A 99 0.23 -11.36 -2.68
CA ASP A 99 1.55 -11.43 -3.28
C ASP A 99 1.57 -12.47 -4.41
N LEU A 100 1.79 -11.99 -5.63
CA LEU A 100 1.93 -12.84 -6.81
C LEU A 100 3.28 -13.58 -6.83
N LEU A 101 4.23 -13.20 -5.97
CA LEU A 101 5.50 -13.89 -5.84
C LEU A 101 5.36 -15.23 -5.13
N ASP A 102 4.34 -15.39 -4.30
CA ASP A 102 4.06 -16.62 -3.55
C ASP A 102 3.29 -17.68 -4.35
N CYS A 103 2.91 -17.38 -5.59
CA CYS A 103 2.18 -18.34 -6.40
C CYS A 103 3.11 -19.17 -7.31
N ASP A 104 2.73 -20.41 -7.62
CA ASP A 104 3.47 -21.35 -8.49
C ASP A 104 3.78 -20.82 -9.90
N MET A 105 3.10 -19.75 -10.30
CA MET A 105 3.23 -19.10 -11.61
C MET A 105 4.13 -17.86 -11.59
N HIS A 106 4.80 -17.60 -10.47
CA HIS A 106 5.56 -16.37 -10.24
C HIS A 106 6.46 -15.96 -11.41
N SER A 107 7.32 -16.85 -11.89
CA SER A 107 8.28 -16.52 -12.97
C SER A 107 7.58 -16.06 -14.25
N LYS A 108 6.44 -16.68 -14.59
CA LYS A 108 5.66 -16.34 -15.79
C LYS A 108 4.87 -15.04 -15.60
N LEU A 109 4.27 -14.84 -14.43
CA LEU A 109 3.53 -13.62 -14.14
C LEU A 109 4.44 -12.41 -14.01
N LYS A 110 5.62 -12.55 -13.44
CA LYS A 110 6.60 -11.48 -13.30
C LYS A 110 6.92 -10.82 -14.65
N GLU A 111 7.05 -11.59 -15.72
CA GLU A 111 7.33 -11.08 -17.07
C GLU A 111 6.23 -10.10 -17.54
N TYR A 112 4.97 -10.39 -17.23
CA TYR A 112 3.85 -9.55 -17.64
C TYR A 112 3.76 -8.21 -16.91
N PHE A 113 4.39 -8.10 -15.75
CA PHE A 113 4.37 -6.89 -14.92
C PHE A 113 5.72 -6.19 -14.83
N THR A 114 6.69 -6.58 -15.66
CA THR A 114 7.98 -5.89 -15.77
C THR A 114 7.83 -4.63 -16.61
N TYR A 115 8.44 -3.52 -16.21
CA TYR A 115 8.43 -2.26 -16.92
C TYR A 115 9.65 -1.38 -16.55
N ASN A 116 9.77 -0.19 -17.15
CA ASN A 116 10.98 0.64 -17.07
C ASN A 116 11.43 1.00 -15.63
N MET A 117 10.52 1.08 -14.67
CA MET A 117 10.90 1.35 -13.27
C MET A 117 11.77 0.23 -12.68
N ASP A 118 11.57 -1.02 -13.08
CA ASP A 118 12.29 -2.16 -12.54
C ASP A 118 13.78 -2.14 -12.91
N THR A 119 14.16 -1.40 -13.93
CA THR A 119 15.57 -1.24 -14.32
C THR A 119 16.36 -0.34 -13.37
N LYS A 120 15.64 0.52 -12.63
CA LYS A 120 16.24 1.53 -11.74
C LYS A 120 16.26 1.07 -10.27
N ARG A 121 15.44 0.09 -9.89
CA ARG A 121 15.26 -0.32 -8.49
C ARG A 121 14.94 -1.80 -8.34
N SER A 122 15.40 -2.41 -7.24
CA SER A 122 15.05 -3.78 -6.90
C SER A 122 13.60 -3.85 -6.44
N ASN A 123 12.81 -4.69 -7.10
CA ASN A 123 11.43 -4.98 -6.75
C ASN A 123 11.37 -6.09 -5.69
N ASN A 124 10.71 -5.84 -4.57
CA ASN A 124 10.59 -6.77 -3.44
C ASN A 124 9.24 -7.51 -3.40
N GLY A 125 8.21 -7.02 -4.11
CA GLY A 125 6.88 -7.63 -4.09
C GLY A 125 6.01 -7.18 -5.26
N ILE A 126 5.10 -8.04 -5.68
CA ILE A 126 4.08 -7.76 -6.70
C ILE A 126 2.73 -8.11 -6.09
N LEU A 127 2.00 -7.10 -5.63
CA LEU A 127 0.74 -7.26 -4.91
C LEU A 127 -0.44 -7.04 -5.84
N LEU A 128 -1.36 -7.99 -5.89
CA LEU A 128 -2.61 -7.90 -6.64
C LEU A 128 -3.74 -7.34 -5.77
N PHE A 129 -4.47 -6.40 -6.34
CA PHE A 129 -5.71 -5.86 -5.80
C PHE A 129 -6.82 -6.05 -6.85
N PHE A 130 -7.85 -6.79 -6.49
CA PHE A 130 -8.96 -7.08 -7.39
C PHE A 130 -10.29 -6.98 -6.65
N GLY A 131 -11.20 -6.18 -7.17
CA GLY A 131 -12.54 -6.02 -6.58
C GLY A 131 -13.51 -5.29 -7.48
N ASN A 132 -14.76 -5.25 -7.06
CA ASN A 132 -15.84 -4.52 -7.69
C ASN A 132 -16.37 -3.49 -6.70
N ASN A 133 -16.32 -2.21 -7.04
CA ASN A 133 -16.67 -1.12 -6.13
C ASN A 133 -15.95 -1.17 -4.78
N SER A 134 -14.80 -1.85 -4.75
CA SER A 134 -14.04 -2.07 -3.52
C SER A 134 -13.43 -0.79 -2.96
N ARG A 135 -13.24 -0.77 -1.65
CA ARG A 135 -12.64 0.34 -0.92
C ARG A 135 -11.63 -0.17 0.08
N SER A 136 -10.63 0.62 0.39
CA SER A 136 -9.73 0.37 1.51
C SER A 136 -9.65 1.60 2.39
N GLY A 137 -9.74 1.42 3.70
CA GLY A 137 -9.56 2.49 4.69
C GLY A 137 -8.17 3.13 4.56
N ALA A 138 -8.04 4.32 5.14
CA ALA A 138 -6.77 5.03 5.07
C ALA A 138 -5.71 4.36 5.94
N HIS A 139 -4.57 4.04 5.32
CA HIS A 139 -3.43 3.39 5.95
C HIS A 139 -2.11 3.94 5.41
N ILE A 140 -1.02 3.61 6.09
CA ILE A 140 0.33 3.99 5.67
C ILE A 140 1.23 2.74 5.57
N HIS A 141 2.29 2.89 4.79
CA HIS A 141 3.38 1.93 4.72
C HIS A 141 4.68 2.57 5.20
N THR A 142 5.49 1.82 5.93
CA THR A 142 6.64 2.37 6.66
C THR A 142 7.99 2.16 5.99
N GLY A 143 8.19 1.02 5.33
CA GLY A 143 9.52 0.57 4.90
C GLY A 143 9.82 0.66 3.40
N ASN A 144 8.80 0.61 2.55
CA ASN A 144 8.95 0.50 1.10
C ASN A 144 8.27 1.67 0.37
N ASP A 145 8.76 1.96 -0.82
CA ASP A 145 8.02 2.76 -1.79
C ASP A 145 7.03 1.86 -2.52
N TYR A 146 5.80 2.32 -2.66
CA TYR A 146 4.72 1.62 -3.34
C TYR A 146 4.41 2.31 -4.67
N ILE A 147 4.39 1.54 -5.75
CA ILE A 147 3.95 2.02 -7.05
C ILE A 147 2.71 1.24 -7.47
N LEU A 148 1.56 1.88 -7.37
CA LEU A 148 0.28 1.33 -7.78
C LEU A 148 0.10 1.53 -9.28
N ASN A 149 -0.04 0.43 -10.01
CA ASN A 149 -0.25 0.39 -11.45
C ASN A 149 -1.69 -0.05 -11.73
N GLN A 150 -2.47 0.80 -12.37
CA GLN A 150 -3.86 0.50 -12.70
C GLN A 150 -3.93 -0.31 -13.99
N ILE A 151 -4.25 -1.61 -13.86
CA ILE A 151 -4.23 -2.56 -14.98
C ILE A 151 -5.58 -2.61 -15.70
N TYR A 152 -6.69 -2.56 -14.95
CA TYR A 152 -8.03 -2.62 -15.51
C TYR A 152 -9.00 -1.75 -14.70
N GLY A 153 -9.92 -1.07 -15.40
CA GLY A 153 -10.91 -0.21 -14.78
C GLY A 153 -10.31 1.08 -14.20
N LYS A 154 -10.97 1.62 -13.18
CA LYS A 154 -10.66 2.93 -12.63
C LYS A 154 -10.62 2.91 -11.10
N LYS A 155 -9.70 3.68 -10.50
CA LYS A 155 -9.60 3.89 -9.06
C LYS A 155 -9.48 5.36 -8.70
N THR A 156 -10.12 5.78 -7.62
CA THR A 156 -9.82 7.05 -6.95
C THR A 156 -8.97 6.78 -5.73
N ILE A 157 -7.87 7.50 -5.61
CA ILE A 157 -6.97 7.43 -4.46
C ILE A 157 -7.00 8.76 -3.73
N TYR A 158 -7.15 8.71 -2.40
CA TYR A 158 -7.00 9.85 -1.50
C TYR A 158 -5.65 9.72 -0.81
N ILE A 159 -4.82 10.77 -0.88
CA ILE A 159 -3.45 10.74 -0.35
C ILE A 159 -3.23 11.99 0.48
N PHE A 160 -2.58 11.86 1.63
CA PHE A 160 -2.27 13.01 2.48
C PHE A 160 -1.04 12.74 3.34
N ASP A 161 -0.34 13.82 3.66
CA ASP A 161 0.86 13.78 4.46
C ASP A 161 0.56 13.34 5.91
N PHE A 162 1.46 12.60 6.50
CA PHE A 162 1.35 12.11 7.87
C PHE A 162 1.16 13.23 8.90
N TYR A 163 1.83 14.36 8.70
CA TYR A 163 1.85 15.46 9.67
C TYR A 163 0.83 16.57 9.39
N ASP A 164 0.30 16.62 8.18
CA ASP A 164 -0.50 17.77 7.73
C ASP A 164 -1.95 17.74 8.20
N ASN A 165 -2.41 16.65 8.78
CA ASN A 165 -3.82 16.48 9.15
C ASN A 165 -3.97 15.94 10.58
N PRO A 166 -4.83 16.57 11.41
CA PRO A 166 -5.08 16.15 12.79
C PRO A 166 -6.08 14.97 12.84
N LEU A 167 -5.77 13.88 12.15
CA LEU A 167 -6.62 12.70 12.12
C LEU A 167 -6.27 11.73 13.25
N GLN A 168 -7.27 11.00 13.75
CA GLN A 168 -7.06 10.01 14.79
C GLN A 168 -6.46 8.74 14.21
N THR A 169 -5.38 8.29 14.82
CA THR A 169 -4.77 7.00 14.54
C THR A 169 -5.20 5.97 15.58
N PHE A 170 -5.13 4.69 15.23
CA PHE A 170 -5.15 3.64 16.24
C PHE A 170 -3.93 3.80 17.15
N GLY A 171 -4.07 3.39 18.41
CA GLY A 171 -2.96 3.48 19.39
C GLY A 171 -1.74 2.69 18.90
N ILE A 172 -0.57 3.16 19.25
CA ILE A 172 0.74 2.64 18.83
C ILE A 172 0.91 1.12 19.11
N PHE A 173 0.19 0.60 20.10
CA PHE A 173 0.22 -0.82 20.49
C PHE A 173 -0.96 -1.64 19.92
N SER A 174 -1.67 -1.13 18.93
CA SER A 174 -2.69 -1.91 18.25
C SER A 174 -2.08 -2.61 17.05
N ASP A 175 -2.54 -3.81 16.73
CA ASP A 175 -2.25 -4.55 15.51
C ASP A 175 -2.60 -3.79 14.21
N ARG A 176 -3.12 -2.57 14.36
CA ARG A 176 -3.53 -1.64 13.29
C ARG A 176 -2.94 -0.25 13.43
N SER A 177 -1.76 -0.15 14.03
CA SER A 177 -1.05 1.12 14.21
C SER A 177 -0.83 1.89 12.91
N ASN A 178 -0.78 1.17 11.78
CA ASN A 178 -0.63 1.74 10.44
C ASN A 178 -1.95 2.16 9.75
N PHE A 179 -3.09 2.12 10.46
CA PHE A 179 -4.39 2.53 9.95
C PHE A 179 -4.93 3.77 10.66
N LEU A 180 -5.73 4.57 9.93
CA LEU A 180 -6.53 5.63 10.55
C LEU A 180 -7.80 5.06 11.15
N LYS A 181 -8.14 5.58 12.33
CA LYS A 181 -9.42 5.31 12.99
C LYS A 181 -10.58 6.01 12.28
N ASP A 182 -10.30 7.19 11.74
CA ASP A 182 -11.30 7.99 11.02
C ASP A 182 -11.58 7.38 9.63
N ASN A 183 -12.88 7.28 9.30
CA ASN A 183 -13.28 6.88 7.95
C ASN A 183 -13.15 8.05 6.98
N ILE A 184 -12.07 8.04 6.18
CA ILE A 184 -11.76 9.12 5.23
C ILE A 184 -12.87 9.40 4.22
N PHE A 185 -13.70 8.41 3.88
CA PHE A 185 -14.79 8.58 2.91
C PHE A 185 -16.01 9.32 3.48
N GLN A 186 -16.07 9.48 4.81
CA GLN A 186 -17.16 10.14 5.52
C GLN A 186 -16.73 11.50 6.10
N LEU A 187 -15.44 11.81 6.09
CA LEU A 187 -14.93 13.08 6.62
C LEU A 187 -15.24 14.28 5.72
N ASP A 188 -15.34 15.45 6.35
CA ASP A 188 -15.37 16.72 5.62
C ASP A 188 -13.99 17.07 5.08
N HIS A 189 -13.75 16.74 3.83
CA HIS A 189 -12.47 16.98 3.16
C HIS A 189 -12.13 18.46 3.00
N SER A 190 -13.07 19.39 3.22
CA SER A 190 -12.78 20.83 3.10
C SER A 190 -11.78 21.32 4.15
N LYS A 191 -11.66 20.61 5.26
CA LYS A 191 -10.78 20.91 6.40
C LYS A 191 -9.44 20.17 6.34
N LEU A 192 -9.25 19.33 5.32
CA LEU A 192 -8.10 18.44 5.22
C LEU A 192 -7.24 18.79 4.00
N LYS A 193 -5.93 18.64 4.15
CA LYS A 193 -4.96 18.77 3.03
C LYS A 193 -4.83 17.42 2.32
N ILE A 194 -5.77 17.12 1.45
CA ILE A 194 -5.85 15.83 0.75
C ILE A 194 -5.66 16.02 -0.75
N TYR A 195 -4.80 15.21 -1.32
CA TYR A 195 -4.74 14.97 -2.76
C TYR A 195 -5.79 13.93 -3.14
N LYS A 196 -6.54 14.21 -4.19
CA LYS A 196 -7.47 13.25 -4.78
C LYS A 196 -7.06 13.02 -6.22
N VAL A 197 -6.72 11.77 -6.53
CA VAL A 197 -6.30 11.38 -7.87
C VAL A 197 -7.19 10.28 -8.41
N VAL A 198 -7.56 10.39 -9.68
CA VAL A 198 -8.24 9.31 -10.40
C VAL A 198 -7.21 8.65 -11.30
N LEU A 199 -7.01 7.35 -11.09
CA LEU A 199 -6.19 6.51 -11.94
C LEU A 199 -7.06 5.81 -12.96
N ASN A 200 -6.73 5.99 -14.22
CA ASN A 200 -7.30 5.23 -15.31
C ASN A 200 -6.38 4.07 -15.68
N GLU A 201 -6.88 3.16 -16.47
CA GLU A 201 -6.12 2.04 -16.99
C GLU A 201 -4.82 2.52 -17.67
N GLY A 202 -3.70 1.97 -17.23
CA GLY A 202 -2.36 2.34 -17.69
C GLY A 202 -1.62 3.35 -16.82
N ASP A 203 -2.29 4.04 -15.90
CA ASP A 203 -1.64 5.01 -15.02
C ASP A 203 -0.86 4.32 -13.90
N SER A 204 0.22 4.96 -13.45
CA SER A 204 1.02 4.56 -12.30
C SER A 204 1.04 5.67 -11.25
N LEU A 205 0.84 5.32 -9.99
CA LEU A 205 0.91 6.24 -8.86
C LEU A 205 2.00 5.80 -7.90
N THR A 206 2.93 6.70 -7.63
CA THR A 206 3.94 6.50 -6.58
C THR A 206 3.40 6.98 -5.24
N ILE A 207 3.48 6.11 -4.23
CA ILE A 207 3.10 6.40 -2.86
C ILE A 207 4.36 6.17 -2.00
N PRO A 208 5.04 7.23 -1.57
CA PRO A 208 6.19 7.10 -0.69
C PRO A 208 5.79 6.59 0.70
N PRO A 209 6.70 6.02 1.48
CA PRO A 209 6.46 5.72 2.89
C PRO A 209 5.94 6.96 3.64
N TRP A 210 5.13 6.73 4.67
CA TRP A 210 4.57 7.74 5.54
C TRP A 210 3.55 8.69 4.89
N TRP A 211 3.05 8.30 3.71
CA TRP A 211 1.90 8.95 3.12
C TRP A 211 0.65 8.11 3.36
N TRP A 212 -0.29 8.68 4.09
CA TRP A 212 -1.61 8.10 4.25
C TRP A 212 -2.30 7.98 2.90
N HIS A 213 -2.91 6.84 2.65
CA HIS A 213 -3.70 6.67 1.45
C HIS A 213 -4.88 5.74 1.65
N ALA A 214 -5.97 6.06 0.95
CA ALA A 214 -7.18 5.28 0.86
C ALA A 214 -7.56 5.11 -0.60
N ALA A 215 -8.15 3.99 -0.96
CA ALA A 215 -8.53 3.68 -2.33
C ALA A 215 -10.01 3.39 -2.46
N ARG A 216 -10.61 3.82 -3.58
CA ARG A 216 -11.95 3.45 -4.00
C ARG A 216 -11.92 3.02 -5.46
N ALA A 217 -12.21 1.76 -5.73
CA ALA A 217 -12.42 1.27 -7.09
C ALA A 217 -13.79 1.74 -7.62
N HIS A 218 -13.85 2.02 -8.91
CA HIS A 218 -15.10 2.25 -9.62
C HIS A 218 -15.38 0.98 -10.43
N ASP A 219 -16.49 0.33 -10.17
CA ASP A 219 -16.82 -0.95 -10.78
C ASP A 219 -15.73 -2.02 -10.60
N VAL A 220 -15.62 -2.95 -11.55
CA VAL A 220 -14.56 -3.96 -11.57
C VAL A 220 -13.20 -3.30 -11.83
N SER A 221 -12.25 -3.56 -10.96
CA SER A 221 -10.93 -2.92 -10.99
C SER A 221 -9.83 -3.89 -10.60
N ILE A 222 -8.74 -3.88 -11.37
CA ILE A 222 -7.50 -4.60 -11.05
C ILE A 222 -6.35 -3.61 -11.01
N SER A 223 -5.58 -3.66 -9.93
CA SER A 223 -4.31 -2.96 -9.81
C SER A 223 -3.22 -3.92 -9.40
N ILE A 224 -2.01 -3.64 -9.84
CA ILE A 224 -0.79 -4.29 -9.38
C ILE A 224 0.04 -3.23 -8.66
N THR A 225 0.32 -3.47 -7.40
CA THR A 225 1.25 -2.63 -6.64
C THR A 225 2.60 -3.31 -6.58
N LYS A 226 3.64 -2.59 -6.97
CA LYS A 226 5.02 -3.03 -6.83
C LYS A 226 5.65 -2.34 -5.65
N THR A 227 6.39 -3.12 -4.86
CA THR A 227 7.11 -2.60 -3.69
C THR A 227 8.59 -2.56 -3.97
N TYR A 228 9.24 -1.45 -3.63
CA TYR A 228 10.66 -1.26 -3.86
C TYR A 228 11.35 -0.91 -2.55
N ALA A 229 12.41 -1.66 -2.24
CA ALA A 229 13.21 -1.37 -1.06
C ALA A 229 13.77 0.05 -1.13
N ARG A 230 13.66 0.78 -0.04
CA ARG A 230 14.25 2.10 0.07
C ARG A 230 15.73 1.98 0.36
N THR A 231 16.56 2.55 -0.51
CA THR A 231 18.03 2.50 -0.39
C THR A 231 18.58 3.48 0.66
N SER A 232 17.80 4.49 1.07
CA SER A 232 18.25 5.48 2.05
C SER A 232 17.21 5.65 3.15
N GLN A 233 17.57 5.23 4.34
CA GLN A 233 16.82 5.48 5.58
C GLN A 233 17.10 6.88 6.17
N LEU A 234 17.99 7.68 5.56
CA LEU A 234 18.33 9.02 6.03
C LEU A 234 17.11 9.97 6.08
N TYR A 235 16.11 9.73 5.26
CA TYR A 235 14.82 10.41 5.34
C TYR A 235 14.15 10.25 6.71
N LEU A 236 14.28 9.08 7.32
CA LEU A 236 13.70 8.75 8.62
C LEU A 236 14.33 9.59 9.75
N LEU A 237 15.61 9.95 9.62
CA LEU A 237 16.31 10.78 10.61
C LEU A 237 15.75 12.21 10.69
N LYS A 238 15.04 12.67 9.65
CA LYS A 238 14.33 13.96 9.67
C LYS A 238 12.98 13.91 10.39
N HIS A 239 12.51 12.72 10.74
CA HIS A 239 11.20 12.50 11.30
C HIS A 239 11.30 11.60 12.57
N PRO A 240 11.69 12.16 13.73
CA PRO A 240 11.93 11.38 14.94
C PRO A 240 10.69 10.59 15.43
N GLY A 241 9.49 11.11 15.21
CA GLY A 241 8.24 10.37 15.48
C GLY A 241 8.11 9.09 14.66
N ILE A 242 8.58 9.11 13.42
CA ILE A 242 8.63 7.95 12.53
C ILE A 242 9.63 6.91 13.06
N MET A 243 10.79 7.35 13.52
CA MET A 243 11.79 6.46 14.13
C MET A 243 11.24 5.73 15.35
N LEU A 244 10.43 6.42 16.16
CA LEU A 244 9.77 5.82 17.31
C LEU A 244 8.75 4.75 16.89
N ILE A 245 7.92 5.03 15.89
CA ILE A 245 6.94 4.06 15.37
C ILE A 245 7.63 2.84 14.77
N LEU A 246 8.67 3.03 13.95
CA LEU A 246 9.49 1.94 13.42
C LEU A 246 10.13 1.10 14.52
N PHE A 247 10.65 1.76 15.56
CA PHE A 247 11.21 1.06 16.70
C PHE A 247 10.16 0.21 17.41
N ILE A 248 8.94 0.72 17.57
CA ILE A 248 7.83 0.00 18.16
C ILE A 248 7.41 -1.17 17.27
N GLU A 249 7.27 -0.99 15.95
CA GLU A 249 6.95 -2.06 15.00
C GLU A 249 8.02 -3.16 15.00
N ILE A 250 9.30 -2.78 15.06
CA ILE A 250 10.41 -3.74 15.20
C ILE A 250 10.29 -4.49 16.53
N CYS A 251 9.99 -3.78 17.62
CA CYS A 251 9.78 -4.41 18.91
C CYS A 251 8.58 -5.36 18.91
N GLU A 252 7.45 -4.98 18.32
CA GLU A 252 6.27 -5.84 18.21
C GLU A 252 6.54 -7.08 17.36
N HIS A 253 7.22 -6.93 16.23
CA HIS A 253 7.52 -8.05 15.34
C HIS A 253 8.50 -9.07 15.95
N TYR A 254 9.38 -8.62 16.84
CA TYR A 254 10.40 -9.44 17.47
C TYR A 254 10.21 -9.60 18.99
N LEU A 255 9.02 -9.27 19.52
CA LEU A 255 8.77 -9.27 20.97
C LEU A 255 8.99 -10.65 21.59
N ASP A 256 8.63 -11.73 20.91
CA ASP A 256 8.87 -13.09 21.37
C ASP A 256 10.37 -13.42 21.37
N ASP A 257 11.11 -13.00 20.35
CA ASP A 257 12.57 -13.12 20.29
C ASP A 257 13.27 -12.15 21.25
N LEU A 258 12.70 -10.95 21.44
CA LEU A 258 13.17 -9.94 22.39
C LEU A 258 12.99 -10.38 23.83
N PHE A 259 11.93 -11.10 24.16
CA PHE A 259 11.76 -11.67 25.52
C PHE A 259 12.86 -12.69 25.82
N TYR A 260 13.27 -13.46 24.83
CA TYR A 260 14.43 -14.35 24.93
C TYR A 260 15.76 -13.57 25.04
N LEU A 261 15.92 -12.49 24.24
CA LEU A 261 17.10 -11.62 24.24
C LEU A 261 17.15 -10.68 25.46
N SER A 262 16.01 -10.36 26.09
CA SER A 262 15.97 -9.53 27.32
C SER A 262 16.68 -10.16 28.51
N GLN A 263 17.02 -11.42 28.43
CA GLN A 263 17.91 -12.07 29.39
C GLN A 263 19.37 -11.64 29.24
N HIS A 264 19.72 -10.96 28.12
CA HIS A 264 21.06 -10.43 27.89
C HIS A 264 21.11 -8.92 28.26
N LYS A 265 21.79 -8.60 29.38
CA LYS A 265 21.94 -7.22 29.89
C LYS A 265 22.47 -6.25 28.85
N GLU A 266 23.26 -6.72 27.90
CA GLU A 266 23.85 -5.93 26.82
C GLU A 266 22.77 -5.42 25.83
N PHE A 267 21.74 -6.20 25.57
CA PHE A 267 20.64 -5.80 24.66
C PHE A 267 19.77 -4.72 25.28
N ILE A 268 19.47 -4.84 26.57
CA ILE A 268 18.76 -3.79 27.33
C ILE A 268 19.55 -2.48 27.32
N ALA A 269 20.87 -2.55 27.46
CA ALA A 269 21.74 -1.38 27.39
C ALA A 269 21.69 -0.69 26.01
N ILE A 270 21.67 -1.44 24.92
CA ILE A 270 21.53 -0.90 23.54
C ILE A 270 20.19 -0.20 23.38
N ILE A 271 19.10 -0.78 23.84
CA ILE A 271 17.76 -0.16 23.79
C ILE A 271 17.74 1.15 24.57
N ILE A 272 18.30 1.16 25.79
CA ILE A 272 18.38 2.37 26.61
C ILE A 272 19.20 3.46 25.91
N LEU A 273 20.33 3.10 25.27
CA LEU A 273 21.16 4.05 24.53
C LEU A 273 20.42 4.64 23.33
N ILE A 274 19.65 3.84 22.60
CA ILE A 274 18.81 4.31 21.49
C ILE A 274 17.73 5.28 22.00
N ILE A 275 17.07 4.96 23.10
CA ILE A 275 16.06 5.84 23.72
C ILE A 275 16.70 7.14 24.17
N ILE A 276 17.84 7.08 24.85
CA ILE A 276 18.58 8.27 25.29
C ILE A 276 18.98 9.12 24.09
N TYR A 277 19.47 8.52 23.03
CA TYR A 277 19.82 9.23 21.79
C TYR A 277 18.61 9.94 21.18
N ILE A 278 17.47 9.25 21.06
CA ILE A 278 16.23 9.83 20.52
C ILE A 278 15.75 10.99 21.40
N VAL A 279 15.72 10.80 22.72
CA VAL A 279 15.31 11.83 23.68
C VAL A 279 16.25 13.03 23.62
N SER A 280 17.57 12.79 23.62
CA SER A 280 18.58 13.87 23.51
C SER A 280 18.43 14.66 22.21
N TYR A 281 18.16 13.97 21.09
CA TYR A 281 17.93 14.62 19.79
C TYR A 281 16.65 15.47 19.78
N LEU A 282 15.60 15.04 20.49
CA LEU A 282 14.34 15.79 20.60
C LEU A 282 14.45 17.03 21.51
N TYR A 283 15.34 17.00 22.51
CA TYR A 283 15.55 18.11 23.45
C TYR A 283 16.62 19.12 22.99
N LEU A 284 17.48 18.75 22.04
CA LEU A 284 18.54 19.64 21.54
C LEU A 284 18.16 20.42 20.27
N LYS A 285 16.91 20.30 19.84
CA LYS A 285 16.27 21.11 18.80
C LYS A 285 15.18 22.01 19.39
#